data_e0584a58eecf8bb4f51755a520b57e1f
#
_entry.id   e0584a58eecf8bb4f51755a520b57e1f
#
_cell.length_a   1.000
_cell.length_b   1.000
_cell.length_c   1.000
_cell.angle_alpha   90.00
_cell.angle_beta   90.00
_cell.angle_gamma   90.00
#
_symmetry.space_group_name_H-M   'P 1'
#
loop_
_entity.id
_entity.type
_entity.pdbx_description
1 polymer ?
#
loop_
_entity_poly.entity_id
_entity_poly.type
_entity_poly.pdbx_seq_one_letter_code
_entity_poly.pdbx_strand_id
1 'polypeptide(L)'
;MKVKIHSKHIPFKLKAAMHSMCGYAISSLGISDRLAKNLNLTIHMGHHECEGEARVAKDSNRYRPRDFKIYLDHHRMDVDDYNRTLEGTEWGHRVLKTLAHELVHVKQYIRGELSWRDAGLLW
;
A
#
# COMPACT_ATOMS: atom_id res chain seq x y z
N MET A 1 -9.63 -11.12 2.45
CA MET A 1 -8.35 -10.43 2.20
C MET A 1 -7.42 -10.63 3.38
N LYS A 2 -6.19 -10.99 3.10
CA LYS A 2 -5.13 -11.08 4.12
C LYS A 2 -4.23 -9.87 3.97
N VAL A 3 -4.00 -9.17 5.08
CA VAL A 3 -3.09 -8.02 5.13
C VAL A 3 -2.02 -8.32 6.17
N LYS A 4 -0.76 -8.31 5.74
CA LYS A 4 0.40 -8.44 6.63
C LYS A 4 1.19 -7.15 6.58
N ILE A 5 1.56 -6.63 7.75
CA ILE A 5 2.36 -5.42 7.86
C ILE A 5 3.68 -5.76 8.53
N HIS A 6 4.77 -5.60 7.79
CA HIS A 6 6.12 -5.80 8.29
C HIS A 6 6.72 -4.45 8.69
N SER A 7 6.83 -4.22 9.99
CA SER A 7 7.48 -3.04 10.53
C SER A 7 7.92 -3.33 11.95
N LYS A 8 9.07 -2.79 12.34
CA LYS A 8 9.62 -2.98 13.69
C LYS A 8 9.08 -1.95 14.69
N HIS A 9 8.64 -0.79 14.26
CA HIS A 9 8.43 0.38 15.12
C HIS A 9 7.19 1.20 14.83
N ILE A 10 6.12 0.62 14.30
CA ILE A 10 4.89 1.38 14.10
C ILE A 10 4.01 1.30 15.34
N PRO A 11 3.39 2.44 15.74
CA PRO A 11 2.40 2.42 16.81
C PRO A 11 1.23 1.48 16.48
N PHE A 12 0.73 0.81 17.50
CA PHE A 12 -0.40 -0.11 17.34
C PHE A 12 -1.62 0.54 16.68
N LYS A 13 -1.92 1.78 17.06
CA LYS A 13 -3.06 2.53 16.49
C LYS A 13 -2.90 2.76 14.99
N LEU A 14 -1.69 3.08 14.55
CA LEU A 14 -1.43 3.26 13.13
C LEU A 14 -1.55 1.94 12.37
N LYS A 15 -1.01 0.88 12.92
CA LYS A 15 -1.13 -0.46 12.31
C LYS A 15 -2.60 -0.86 12.16
N ALA A 16 -3.43 -0.65 13.18
CA ALA A 16 -4.86 -0.90 13.11
C ALA A 16 -5.55 -0.04 12.05
N ALA A 17 -5.19 1.25 11.96
CA ALA A 17 -5.72 2.15 10.94
C ALA A 17 -5.32 1.72 9.52
N MET A 18 -4.11 1.20 9.33
CA MET A 18 -3.66 0.68 8.05
C MET A 18 -4.47 -0.55 7.62
N HIS A 19 -4.75 -1.47 8.54
CA HIS A 19 -5.63 -2.61 8.26
C HIS A 19 -7.03 -2.14 7.84
N SER A 20 -7.61 -1.20 8.59
CA SER A 20 -8.93 -0.63 8.27
C SER A 20 -8.93 0.08 6.92
N MET A 21 -7.87 0.83 6.62
CA MET A 21 -7.71 1.52 5.33
C MET A 21 -7.71 0.54 4.17
N CYS A 22 -7.01 -0.58 4.29
CA CYS A 22 -6.97 -1.60 3.23
C CYS A 22 -8.38 -2.13 2.93
N GLY A 23 -9.13 -2.51 3.96
CA GLY A 23 -10.50 -3.01 3.79
C GLY A 23 -11.43 -1.97 3.17
N TYR A 24 -11.41 -0.76 3.70
CA TYR A 24 -12.23 0.35 3.22
C TYR A 24 -11.90 0.71 1.77
N ALA A 25 -10.62 0.87 1.45
CA ALA A 25 -10.19 1.29 0.12
C ALA A 25 -10.53 0.24 -0.95
N ILE A 26 -10.28 -1.03 -0.68
CA ILE A 26 -10.60 -2.11 -1.63
C ILE A 26 -12.10 -2.13 -1.92
N SER A 27 -12.93 -2.02 -0.91
CA SER A 27 -14.40 -1.92 -1.08
C SER A 27 -14.79 -0.67 -1.86
N SER A 28 -14.26 0.49 -1.49
CA SER A 28 -14.59 1.78 -2.10
C SER A 28 -14.13 1.87 -3.56
N LEU A 29 -13.08 1.15 -3.94
CA LEU A 29 -12.59 1.09 -5.31
C LEU A 29 -13.39 0.12 -6.20
N GLY A 30 -14.47 -0.44 -5.68
CA GLY A 30 -15.37 -1.29 -6.46
C GLY A 30 -14.88 -2.72 -6.63
N ILE A 31 -13.97 -3.19 -5.80
CA ILE A 31 -13.55 -4.58 -5.78
C ILE A 31 -14.59 -5.38 -5.01
N SER A 32 -15.20 -6.38 -5.65
CA SER A 32 -16.23 -7.20 -5.02
C SER A 32 -15.70 -7.98 -3.83
N ASP A 33 -16.57 -8.30 -2.87
CA ASP A 33 -16.21 -9.13 -1.72
C ASP A 33 -15.69 -10.50 -2.13
N ARG A 34 -16.27 -11.06 -3.17
CA ARG A 34 -15.86 -12.35 -3.72
C ARG A 34 -14.40 -12.33 -4.18
N LEU A 35 -14.01 -11.27 -4.89
CA LEU A 35 -12.65 -11.12 -5.37
C LEU A 35 -11.72 -10.77 -4.22
N ALA A 36 -12.15 -9.88 -3.33
CA ALA A 36 -11.37 -9.45 -2.18
C ALA A 36 -10.94 -10.60 -1.26
N LYS A 37 -11.76 -11.64 -1.13
CA LYS A 37 -11.43 -12.82 -0.31
C LYS A 37 -10.09 -13.47 -0.69
N ASN A 38 -9.71 -13.37 -1.94
CA ASN A 38 -8.51 -14.02 -2.47
C ASN A 38 -7.30 -13.09 -2.54
N LEU A 39 -7.45 -11.83 -2.10
CA LEU A 39 -6.36 -10.87 -2.12
C LEU A 39 -5.43 -11.05 -0.94
N ASN A 40 -4.13 -10.95 -1.21
CA ASN A 40 -3.08 -10.91 -0.19
C ASN A 40 -2.26 -9.65 -0.38
N LEU A 41 -2.22 -8.81 0.64
CA LEU A 41 -1.43 -7.59 0.65
C LEU A 41 -0.35 -7.73 1.71
N THR A 42 0.90 -7.53 1.31
CA THR A 42 2.04 -7.50 2.23
C THR A 42 2.64 -6.11 2.19
N ILE A 43 2.58 -5.40 3.29
CA ILE A 43 3.07 -4.03 3.40
C ILE A 43 4.41 -4.05 4.11
N HIS A 44 5.44 -3.55 3.44
CA HIS A 44 6.80 -3.45 3.97
C HIS A 44 7.11 -1.99 4.27
N MET A 45 7.26 -1.67 5.53
CA MET A 45 7.71 -0.34 5.96
C MET A 45 9.19 -0.35 6.27
N GLY A 46 9.92 0.60 5.73
CA GLY A 46 11.36 0.68 5.92
C GLY A 46 11.97 1.73 5.03
N HIS A 47 13.21 1.51 4.62
CA HIS A 47 13.90 2.33 3.64
C HIS A 47 13.71 1.75 2.24
N HIS A 48 13.15 2.54 1.34
CA HIS A 48 12.90 2.16 -0.05
C HIS A 48 13.29 3.30 -0.98
N GLU A 49 13.36 3.02 -2.28
CA GLU A 49 13.74 4.02 -3.29
C GLU A 49 12.70 5.13 -3.47
N CYS A 50 11.42 4.82 -3.26
CA CYS A 50 10.31 5.74 -3.40
C CYS A 50 9.57 5.89 -2.09
N GLU A 51 8.80 6.95 -1.92
CA GLU A 51 7.93 7.14 -0.76
C GLU A 51 6.93 5.99 -0.61
N GLY A 52 6.41 5.50 -1.73
CA GLY A 52 5.55 4.33 -1.78
C GLY A 52 5.64 3.64 -3.13
N GLU A 53 5.34 2.35 -3.16
CA GLU A 53 5.31 1.55 -4.37
C GLU A 53 4.41 0.33 -4.18
N ALA A 54 3.63 0.00 -5.21
CA ALA A 54 2.84 -1.23 -5.22
C ALA A 54 3.34 -2.13 -6.35
N ARG A 55 3.56 -3.40 -6.05
CA ARG A 55 4.04 -4.40 -7.01
C ARG A 55 3.19 -5.66 -6.94
N VAL A 56 3.08 -6.33 -8.07
CA VAL A 56 2.58 -7.71 -8.11
C VAL A 56 3.66 -8.63 -7.56
N ALA A 57 3.31 -9.52 -6.63
CA ALA A 57 4.27 -10.46 -6.07
C ALA A 57 4.76 -11.43 -7.15
N LYS A 58 6.04 -11.84 -7.07
CA LYS A 58 6.67 -12.72 -8.07
C LYS A 58 5.90 -14.00 -8.35
N ASP A 59 5.30 -14.57 -7.31
CA ASP A 59 4.61 -15.85 -7.39
C ASP A 59 3.14 -15.70 -7.78
N SER A 60 2.66 -14.48 -7.96
CA SER A 60 1.29 -14.23 -8.36
C SER A 60 1.11 -14.41 -9.87
N ASN A 61 -0.10 -14.80 -10.27
CA ASN A 61 -0.45 -14.88 -11.68
C ASN A 61 -0.39 -13.50 -12.33
N ARG A 62 0.35 -13.35 -13.42
CA ARG A 62 0.56 -12.07 -14.12
C ARG A 62 -0.72 -11.52 -14.74
N TYR A 63 -1.63 -12.37 -15.15
CA TYR A 63 -2.86 -11.98 -15.85
C TYR A 63 -4.03 -11.75 -14.91
N ARG A 64 -4.02 -12.41 -13.75
CA ARG A 64 -5.03 -12.28 -12.69
C ARG A 64 -4.32 -12.17 -11.34
N PRO A 65 -3.60 -11.08 -11.10
CA PRO A 65 -2.82 -10.95 -9.87
C PRO A 65 -3.74 -10.85 -8.66
N ARG A 66 -3.35 -11.54 -7.58
CA ARG A 66 -4.06 -11.55 -6.30
C ARG A 66 -3.14 -11.29 -5.12
N ASP A 67 -1.83 -11.39 -5.35
CA ASP A 67 -0.82 -11.17 -4.33
C ASP A 67 -0.01 -9.93 -4.66
N PHE A 68 0.02 -8.98 -3.74
CA PHE A 68 0.66 -7.69 -3.94
C PHE A 68 1.60 -7.37 -2.80
N LYS A 69 2.67 -6.66 -3.12
CA LYS A 69 3.58 -6.09 -2.14
C LYS A 69 3.51 -4.58 -2.23
N ILE A 70 3.36 -3.93 -1.09
CA ILE A 70 3.34 -2.48 -0.98
C ILE A 70 4.54 -2.07 -0.13
N TYR A 71 5.38 -1.19 -0.67
CA TYR A 71 6.55 -0.67 0.02
C TYR A 71 6.29 0.78 0.41
N LEU A 72 6.50 1.11 1.69
CA LEU A 72 6.34 2.46 2.21
C LEU A 72 7.64 2.86 2.89
N ASP A 73 8.23 3.97 2.44
CA ASP A 73 9.44 4.52 3.07
C ASP A 73 9.05 5.52 4.13
N HIS A 74 8.95 5.07 5.39
CA HIS A 74 8.55 5.92 6.49
C HIS A 74 9.58 7.01 6.82
N HIS A 75 10.84 6.87 6.40
CA HIS A 75 11.85 7.90 6.60
C HIS A 75 11.63 9.09 5.66
N ARG A 76 11.16 8.83 4.43
CA ARG A 76 10.80 9.92 3.50
C ARG A 76 9.56 10.66 3.95
N MET A 77 8.71 10.02 4.75
CA MET A 77 7.48 10.59 5.28
C MET A 77 7.69 11.33 6.60
N ASP A 78 8.90 11.32 7.13
CA ASP A 78 9.21 11.99 8.41
C ASP A 78 9.27 13.52 8.31
N VAL A 79 9.35 14.05 7.10
CA VAL A 79 9.41 15.50 6.86
C VAL A 79 8.34 15.94 5.87
N ASP A 80 7.88 17.17 6.02
CA ASP A 80 6.93 17.77 5.07
C ASP A 80 7.67 18.45 3.91
N ASP A 81 6.92 19.10 3.00
CA ASP A 81 7.48 19.80 1.85
C ASP A 81 8.38 20.99 2.22
N TYR A 82 8.30 21.45 3.45
CA TYR A 82 9.12 22.55 4.00
C TYR A 82 10.25 22.03 4.88
N ASN A 83 10.54 20.73 4.81
CA ASN A 83 11.57 20.05 5.58
C ASN A 83 11.36 20.11 7.10
N ARG A 84 10.11 20.26 7.54
CA ARG A 84 9.75 20.20 8.96
C ARG A 84 9.48 18.75 9.34
N THR A 85 9.96 18.36 10.51
CA THR A 85 9.75 17.00 11.04
C THR A 85 8.26 16.77 11.32
N LEU A 86 7.72 15.69 10.78
CA LEU A 86 6.36 15.23 11.05
C LEU A 86 6.38 14.21 12.17
N GLU A 87 5.49 14.36 13.13
CA GLU A 87 5.37 13.45 14.27
C GLU A 87 3.90 13.12 14.55
N GLY A 88 3.68 12.00 15.23
CA GLY A 88 2.38 11.63 15.73
C GLY A 88 1.33 11.53 14.64
N THR A 89 0.26 12.30 14.82
CA THR A 89 -0.92 12.27 13.93
C THR A 89 -0.60 12.71 12.50
N GLU A 90 0.23 13.72 12.32
CA GLU A 90 0.60 14.22 10.99
C GLU A 90 1.35 13.15 10.18
N TRP A 91 2.31 12.51 10.84
CA TRP A 91 3.06 11.42 10.22
C TRP A 91 2.13 10.24 9.88
N GLY A 92 1.26 9.87 10.82
CA GLY A 92 0.27 8.80 10.61
C GLY A 92 -0.64 9.10 9.42
N HIS A 93 -1.13 10.33 9.29
CA HIS A 93 -1.96 10.74 8.15
C HIS A 93 -1.20 10.61 6.83
N ARG A 94 0.08 10.96 6.80
CA ARG A 94 0.90 10.84 5.60
C ARG A 94 1.11 9.37 5.21
N VAL A 95 1.34 8.50 6.18
CA VAL A 95 1.45 7.06 5.94
C VAL A 95 0.16 6.52 5.34
N LEU A 96 -0.99 6.86 5.92
CA LEU A 96 -2.30 6.41 5.43
C LEU A 96 -2.60 6.95 4.03
N LYS A 97 -2.27 8.21 3.77
CA LYS A 97 -2.46 8.82 2.45
C LYS A 97 -1.62 8.11 1.39
N THR A 98 -0.36 7.82 1.69
CA THR A 98 0.53 7.11 0.78
C THR A 98 0.03 5.68 0.56
N LEU A 99 -0.40 5.00 1.61
CA LEU A 99 -0.99 3.68 1.49
C LEU A 99 -2.23 3.69 0.58
N ALA A 100 -3.13 4.66 0.75
CA ALA A 100 -4.31 4.79 -0.09
C ALA A 100 -3.94 4.97 -1.57
N HIS A 101 -2.92 5.77 -1.84
CA HIS A 101 -2.39 5.95 -3.19
C HIS A 101 -1.92 4.62 -3.80
N GLU A 102 -1.18 3.81 -3.03
CA GLU A 102 -0.71 2.51 -3.51
C GLU A 102 -1.86 1.50 -3.70
N LEU A 103 -2.90 1.59 -2.89
CA LEU A 103 -4.08 0.73 -3.06
C LEU A 103 -4.84 1.01 -4.36
N VAL A 104 -4.79 2.25 -4.86
CA VAL A 104 -5.31 2.57 -6.19
C VAL A 104 -4.55 1.80 -7.27
N HIS A 105 -3.24 1.70 -7.16
CA HIS A 105 -2.44 0.91 -8.09
C HIS A 105 -2.75 -0.58 -8.00
N VAL A 106 -2.99 -1.09 -6.80
CA VAL A 106 -3.45 -2.49 -6.61
C VAL A 106 -4.76 -2.72 -7.38
N LYS A 107 -5.73 -1.82 -7.25
CA LYS A 107 -6.99 -1.88 -8.00
C LYS A 107 -6.73 -1.87 -9.50
N GLN A 108 -5.82 -1.04 -9.98
CA GLN A 108 -5.49 -0.94 -11.39
C GLN A 108 -4.88 -2.24 -11.92
N TYR A 109 -4.02 -2.90 -11.16
CA TYR A 109 -3.50 -4.23 -11.50
C TYR A 109 -4.63 -5.27 -11.57
N ILE A 110 -5.53 -5.27 -10.59
CA ILE A 110 -6.65 -6.22 -10.53
C ILE A 110 -7.54 -6.09 -11.75
N ARG A 111 -7.78 -4.87 -12.22
CA ARG A 111 -8.64 -4.57 -13.35
C ARG A 111 -7.94 -4.60 -14.70
N GLY A 112 -6.65 -4.90 -14.72
CA GLY A 112 -5.86 -4.92 -15.95
C GLY A 112 -5.58 -3.53 -16.53
N GLU A 113 -5.80 -2.47 -15.77
CA GLU A 113 -5.47 -1.09 -16.16
C GLU A 113 -3.96 -0.84 -16.10
N LEU A 114 -3.25 -1.63 -15.28
CA LEU A 114 -1.80 -1.67 -15.20
C LEU A 114 -1.31 -3.08 -15.37
N SER A 115 -0.18 -3.25 -16.06
CA SER A 115 0.52 -4.52 -16.11
C SER A 115 1.78 -4.45 -15.23
N TRP A 116 2.32 -5.60 -14.87
CA TRP A 116 3.58 -5.68 -14.15
C TRP A 116 4.73 -4.98 -14.90
N ARG A 117 4.61 -4.84 -16.25
CA ARG A 117 5.60 -4.14 -17.09
C ARG A 117 5.58 -2.64 -16.89
N ASP A 118 4.43 -2.10 -16.49
CA ASP A 118 4.24 -0.66 -16.31
C ASP A 118 4.60 -0.19 -14.90
N ALA A 119 4.84 -1.12 -13.99
CA ALA A 119 5.06 -0.83 -12.58
C ALA A 119 6.19 0.18 -12.33
N GLY A 120 7.27 0.11 -13.13
CA GLY A 120 8.39 1.02 -13.02
C GLY A 120 8.13 2.43 -13.53
N LEU A 121 7.01 2.65 -14.23
CA LEU A 121 6.64 3.94 -14.81
C LEU A 121 5.64 4.71 -13.96
N LEU A 122 5.08 4.07 -12.93
CA LEU A 122 3.90 4.55 -12.23
C LEU A 122 4.12 4.72 -10.74
N TRP A 123 4.98 5.52 -10.43
CA TRP A 123 5.09 5.90 -9.04
C TRP A 123 4.38 7.20 -8.70
#